data_d1954ce94bb3239551555c6461ebf928
#
_entry.id   d1954ce94bb3239551555c6461ebf928
#
_cell.length_a   1.000
_cell.length_b   1.000
_cell.length_c   1.000
_cell.angle_alpha   90.00
_cell.angle_beta   90.00
_cell.angle_gamma   90.00
#
_symmetry.space_group_name_H-M   'P 1'
#
loop_
_entity.id
_entity.type
_entity.pdbx_description
1 polymer ?
#
loop_
_entity_poly.entity_id
_entity_poly.type
_entity_poly.pdbx_seq_one_letter_code
_entity_poly.pdbx_strand_id
1 'polypeptide(L)'
;AGRCVNGVFDVTVAGLPPSRGYSRIVRVSVGDEALRQETWTVGADPAIAFSRLPAPFARRLAVGGKLQIAIPGTDGQRGTRYVMELPPSPTTLERTLTACGRSLVDPRDTNLDRDAPDGLSEGLDWAMRPRIELPDSVRGRYVTRATVTTSCVVAETGALTDCLIESEHPGGFGHGREVVRSLRTARVRSLTPEISLGGQMVTFTVNFSDE
;
A
#
# COMPACT_ATOMS: atom_id res chain seq x y z
N ALA A 1 3.18 15.02 -0.02
CA ALA A 1 1.99 15.46 -0.78
C ALA A 1 1.01 14.31 -0.95
N GLY A 2 -0.30 14.61 -0.81
CA GLY A 2 -1.38 13.67 -1.15
C GLY A 2 -2.08 14.14 -2.42
N ARG A 3 -2.41 13.23 -3.34
CA ARG A 3 -3.06 13.57 -4.61
C ARG A 3 -3.89 12.40 -5.15
N CYS A 4 -4.79 12.70 -6.08
CA CYS A 4 -5.51 11.70 -6.86
C CYS A 4 -4.92 11.62 -8.28
N VAL A 5 -4.48 10.46 -8.71
CA VAL A 5 -3.90 10.22 -10.03
C VAL A 5 -4.61 9.05 -10.69
N ASN A 6 -5.28 9.29 -11.80
CA ASN A 6 -6.03 8.26 -12.54
C ASN A 6 -7.01 7.44 -11.67
N GLY A 7 -7.66 8.11 -10.70
CA GLY A 7 -8.60 7.47 -9.78
C GLY A 7 -7.96 6.67 -8.64
N VAL A 8 -6.63 6.69 -8.51
CA VAL A 8 -5.90 6.08 -7.39
C VAL A 8 -5.36 7.19 -6.50
N PHE A 9 -5.64 7.10 -5.20
CA PHE A 9 -5.09 8.03 -4.22
C PHE A 9 -3.63 7.71 -3.96
N ASP A 10 -2.82 8.74 -3.81
CA ASP A 10 -1.37 8.63 -3.68
C ASP A 10 -0.83 9.56 -2.58
N VAL A 11 0.12 9.08 -1.80
CA VAL A 11 0.89 9.88 -0.85
C VAL A 11 2.38 9.73 -1.14
N THR A 12 3.00 10.87 -1.40
CA THR A 12 4.39 10.98 -1.82
C THR A 12 5.21 11.77 -0.81
N VAL A 13 6.41 11.28 -0.53
CA VAL A 13 7.46 12.04 0.18
C VAL A 13 8.65 12.20 -0.74
N ALA A 14 9.11 13.44 -0.89
CA ALA A 14 10.28 13.81 -1.69
C ALA A 14 11.40 14.37 -0.78
N GLY A 15 12.62 14.38 -1.27
CA GLY A 15 13.79 14.86 -0.54
C GLY A 15 14.35 13.84 0.45
N LEU A 16 14.02 12.57 0.27
CA LEU A 16 14.62 11.48 1.03
C LEU A 16 16.04 11.18 0.53
N PRO A 17 16.92 10.58 1.36
CA PRO A 17 18.17 10.04 0.87
C PRO A 17 17.91 9.09 -0.30
N PRO A 18 18.68 9.16 -1.41
CA PRO A 18 18.44 8.32 -2.58
C PRO A 18 18.45 6.83 -2.24
N SER A 19 17.53 6.07 -2.84
CA SER A 19 17.45 4.61 -2.71
C SER A 19 17.92 3.93 -4.00
N ARG A 20 18.64 2.80 -3.88
CA ARG A 20 19.08 2.02 -5.05
C ARG A 20 18.07 0.96 -5.49
N GLY A 21 17.09 0.65 -4.64
CA GLY A 21 16.08 -0.39 -4.89
C GLY A 21 14.75 0.20 -5.37
N TYR A 22 13.81 -0.68 -5.73
CA TYR A 22 12.42 -0.32 -6.12
C TYR A 22 11.51 -0.07 -4.93
N SER A 23 11.94 -0.54 -3.78
CA SER A 23 11.30 -0.31 -2.50
C SER A 23 12.34 0.09 -1.47
N ARG A 24 11.87 0.73 -0.43
CA ARG A 24 12.67 1.13 0.70
C ARG A 24 11.92 0.93 2.00
N ILE A 25 12.66 0.65 3.04
CA ILE A 25 12.14 0.64 4.40
C ILE A 25 12.06 2.09 4.88
N VAL A 26 10.89 2.43 5.41
CA VAL A 26 10.61 3.70 6.08
C VAL A 26 10.01 3.37 7.44
N ARG A 27 10.46 4.04 8.49
CA ARG A 27 9.80 3.94 9.79
C ARG A 27 8.96 5.19 9.99
N VAL A 28 7.67 5.01 10.28
CA VAL A 28 6.70 6.09 10.36
C VAL A 28 5.94 6.03 11.68
N SER A 29 5.69 7.19 12.27
CA SER A 29 4.69 7.37 13.31
C SER A 29 3.90 8.67 13.12
N VAL A 30 2.65 8.69 13.54
CA VAL A 30 1.77 9.86 13.53
C VAL A 30 1.18 10.04 14.92
N GLY A 31 1.24 11.26 15.47
CA GLY A 31 0.81 11.53 16.85
C GLY A 31 1.62 10.72 17.87
N ASP A 32 0.89 10.04 18.74
CA ASP A 32 1.47 9.23 19.83
C ASP A 32 1.69 7.76 19.44
N GLU A 33 1.51 7.41 18.14
CA GLU A 33 1.74 6.05 17.67
C GLU A 33 3.21 5.65 17.82
N ALA A 34 3.44 4.35 18.06
CA ALA A 34 4.78 3.79 18.00
C ALA A 34 5.36 3.90 16.58
N LEU A 35 6.67 4.11 16.49
CA LEU A 35 7.38 4.13 15.21
C LEU A 35 7.34 2.74 14.58
N ARG A 36 6.59 2.58 13.48
CA ARG A 36 6.40 1.30 12.77
C ARG A 36 7.16 1.28 11.46
N GLN A 37 7.64 0.10 11.09
CA GLN A 37 8.32 -0.13 9.83
C GLN A 37 7.29 -0.36 8.72
N GLU A 38 7.42 0.38 7.64
CA GLU A 38 6.62 0.25 6.43
C GLU A 38 7.56 0.09 5.22
N THR A 39 7.10 -0.62 4.19
CA THR A 39 7.80 -0.69 2.90
C THR A 39 7.14 0.27 1.93
N TRP A 40 7.90 1.21 1.39
CA TRP A 40 7.43 2.20 0.43
C TRP A 40 8.00 1.94 -0.95
N THR A 41 7.25 2.28 -2.00
CA THR A 41 7.71 2.18 -3.39
C THR A 41 8.60 3.37 -3.72
N VAL A 42 9.75 3.13 -4.34
CA VAL A 42 10.68 4.18 -4.80
C VAL A 42 10.24 4.68 -6.17
N GLY A 43 10.22 5.99 -6.37
CA GLY A 43 9.88 6.62 -7.63
C GLY A 43 10.98 6.52 -8.69
N ALA A 44 10.71 7.07 -9.87
CA ALA A 44 11.73 7.24 -10.91
C ALA A 44 12.88 8.12 -10.43
N ASP A 45 12.60 9.16 -9.64
CA ASP A 45 13.59 9.86 -8.83
C ASP A 45 13.82 9.05 -7.54
N PRO A 46 15.05 8.56 -7.27
CA PRO A 46 15.37 7.75 -6.10
C PRO A 46 15.20 8.48 -4.75
N ALA A 47 15.08 9.80 -4.77
CA ALA A 47 14.79 10.62 -3.59
C ALA A 47 13.29 10.76 -3.29
N ILE A 48 12.43 10.13 -4.10
CA ILE A 48 10.98 10.13 -3.94
C ILE A 48 10.52 8.73 -3.53
N ALA A 49 9.61 8.67 -2.57
CA ALA A 49 8.94 7.43 -2.19
C ALA A 49 7.44 7.62 -2.04
N PHE A 50 6.71 6.55 -2.33
CA PHE A 50 5.25 6.46 -2.30
C PHE A 50 4.80 5.47 -1.25
N SER A 51 3.84 5.87 -0.42
CA SER A 51 3.20 4.94 0.51
C SER A 51 2.49 3.83 -0.27
N ARG A 52 2.60 2.59 0.18
CA ARG A 52 1.83 1.46 -0.38
C ARG A 52 0.37 1.47 0.07
N LEU A 53 0.09 2.07 1.22
CA LEU A 53 -1.24 2.22 1.80
C LEU A 53 -1.56 3.71 1.99
N PRO A 54 -1.69 4.49 0.90
CA PRO A 54 -1.74 5.94 0.98
C PRO A 54 -3.03 6.47 1.61
N ALA A 55 -4.20 5.82 1.40
CA ALA A 55 -5.45 6.28 2.00
C ALA A 55 -5.48 6.05 3.52
N PRO A 56 -5.16 4.86 4.06
CA PRO A 56 -4.98 4.67 5.50
C PRO A 56 -3.96 5.62 6.12
N PHE A 57 -2.85 5.87 5.44
CA PHE A 57 -1.84 6.81 5.92
C PHE A 57 -2.36 8.24 5.97
N ALA A 58 -3.08 8.71 4.93
CA ALA A 58 -3.68 10.04 4.91
C ALA A 58 -4.71 10.25 6.03
N ARG A 59 -5.52 9.21 6.34
CA ARG A 59 -6.49 9.28 7.45
C ARG A 59 -5.80 9.49 8.80
N ARG A 60 -4.65 8.85 9.01
CA ARG A 60 -3.81 9.09 10.20
C ARG A 60 -3.32 10.53 10.23
N LEU A 61 -2.85 11.07 9.11
CA LEU A 61 -2.37 12.45 9.01
C LEU A 61 -3.49 13.49 9.23
N ALA A 62 -4.75 13.14 8.96
CA ALA A 62 -5.89 14.06 9.10
C ALA A 62 -6.08 14.57 10.54
N VAL A 63 -5.73 13.75 11.52
CA VAL A 63 -5.82 14.09 12.95
C VAL A 63 -4.78 15.16 13.32
N GLY A 64 -3.69 15.26 12.57
CA GLY A 64 -2.57 16.14 12.90
C GLY A 64 -1.65 15.54 13.95
N GLY A 65 -0.81 16.41 14.53
CA GLY A 65 0.19 16.03 15.52
C GLY A 65 1.56 15.78 14.92
N LYS A 66 2.41 15.08 15.65
CA LYS A 66 3.79 14.83 15.26
C LYS A 66 3.89 13.74 14.20
N LEU A 67 4.34 14.09 13.00
CA LEU A 67 4.75 13.11 11.98
C LEU A 67 6.25 12.85 12.09
N GLN A 68 6.64 11.60 12.22
CA GLN A 68 8.04 11.18 12.18
C GLN A 68 8.24 10.23 11.01
N ILE A 69 9.26 10.50 10.22
CA ILE A 69 9.70 9.64 9.12
C ILE A 69 11.18 9.36 9.33
N ALA A 70 11.56 8.12 9.54
CA ALA A 70 12.95 7.73 9.71
C ALA A 70 13.35 6.74 8.61
N ILE A 71 14.46 7.02 7.98
CA ILE A 71 15.10 6.17 6.99
C ILE A 71 16.27 5.46 7.68
N PRO A 72 16.24 4.13 7.80
CA PRO A 72 17.37 3.39 8.36
C PRO A 72 18.66 3.65 7.58
N GLY A 73 19.77 3.74 8.27
CA GLY A 73 21.09 3.79 7.64
C GLY A 73 21.41 2.46 6.96
N THR A 74 22.13 2.51 5.86
CA THR A 74 22.65 1.34 5.14
C THR A 74 24.14 1.54 4.87
N ASP A 75 24.87 0.45 4.75
CA ASP A 75 26.29 0.45 4.35
C ASP A 75 27.19 1.39 5.18
N GLY A 76 27.00 1.41 6.50
CA GLY A 76 27.75 2.25 7.42
C GLY A 76 27.33 3.73 7.45
N GLN A 77 26.35 4.13 6.66
CA GLN A 77 25.77 5.48 6.71
C GLN A 77 24.78 5.59 7.87
N ARG A 78 24.75 6.76 8.51
CA ARG A 78 23.77 7.05 9.56
C ARG A 78 22.37 7.18 8.96
N GLY A 79 21.36 6.64 9.67
CA GLY A 79 19.97 6.87 9.33
C GLY A 79 19.59 8.35 9.43
N THR A 80 18.57 8.73 8.67
CA THR A 80 18.01 10.10 8.67
C THR A 80 16.63 10.08 9.29
N ARG A 81 16.33 11.06 10.13
CA ARG A 81 15.02 11.23 10.78
C ARG A 81 14.47 12.62 10.52
N TYR A 82 13.26 12.68 10.02
CA TYR A 82 12.49 13.89 9.82
C TYR A 82 11.38 13.93 10.87
N VAL A 83 11.18 15.08 11.48
CA VAL A 83 10.10 15.32 12.46
C VAL A 83 9.38 16.61 12.07
N MET A 84 8.07 16.53 11.95
CA MET A 84 7.23 17.66 11.57
C MET A 84 5.99 17.69 12.47
N GLU A 85 5.59 18.89 12.89
CA GLU A 85 4.29 19.10 13.51
C GLU A 85 3.27 19.44 12.43
N LEU A 86 2.21 18.63 12.35
CA LEU A 86 1.15 18.81 11.37
C LEU A 86 -0.10 19.39 12.05
N PRO A 87 -0.68 20.46 11.50
CA PRO A 87 -1.98 20.90 11.95
C PRO A 87 -3.06 19.86 11.58
N PRO A 88 -4.12 19.70 12.38
CA PRO A 88 -5.28 18.93 11.96
C PRO A 88 -5.83 19.43 10.63
N SER A 89 -6.03 18.56 9.67
CA SER A 89 -6.46 18.93 8.32
C SER A 89 -7.52 17.97 7.75
N PRO A 90 -8.55 17.60 8.53
CA PRO A 90 -9.52 16.59 8.09
C PRO A 90 -10.25 17.01 6.82
N THR A 91 -10.72 18.25 6.72
CA THR A 91 -11.48 18.76 5.56
C THR A 91 -10.69 18.73 4.27
N THR A 92 -9.40 19.11 4.30
CA THR A 92 -8.55 19.10 3.10
C THR A 92 -8.28 17.67 2.64
N LEU A 93 -7.98 16.77 3.56
CA LEU A 93 -7.72 15.36 3.26
C LEU A 93 -9.00 14.64 2.83
N GLU A 94 -10.14 14.93 3.46
CA GLU A 94 -11.44 14.40 3.04
C GLU A 94 -11.76 14.75 1.58
N ARG A 95 -11.61 16.01 1.20
CA ARG A 95 -11.83 16.44 -0.19
C ARG A 95 -10.92 15.71 -1.17
N THR A 96 -9.65 15.55 -0.82
CA THR A 96 -8.69 14.85 -1.69
C THR A 96 -8.98 13.35 -1.77
N LEU A 97 -9.31 12.71 -0.66
CA LEU A 97 -9.72 11.31 -0.62
C LEU A 97 -11.00 11.08 -1.43
N THR A 98 -12.03 11.94 -1.22
CA THR A 98 -13.31 11.84 -1.92
C THR A 98 -13.15 11.98 -3.44
N ALA A 99 -12.25 12.85 -3.91
CA ALA A 99 -11.92 12.98 -5.32
C ALA A 99 -11.36 11.68 -5.94
N CYS A 100 -10.87 10.76 -5.11
CA CYS A 100 -10.42 9.42 -5.48
C CYS A 100 -11.40 8.31 -5.09
N GLY A 101 -12.65 8.64 -4.77
CA GLY A 101 -13.64 7.66 -4.34
C GLY A 101 -13.30 7.00 -3.00
N ARG A 102 -12.52 7.67 -2.14
CA ARG A 102 -12.15 7.20 -0.81
C ARG A 102 -12.81 8.06 0.27
N SER A 103 -13.20 7.47 1.37
CA SER A 103 -13.74 8.19 2.54
C SER A 103 -12.64 8.53 3.54
N LEU A 104 -12.88 9.58 4.35
CA LEU A 104 -12.00 9.93 5.47
C LEU A 104 -12.07 8.90 6.60
N VAL A 105 -13.18 8.17 6.72
CA VAL A 105 -13.35 7.07 7.67
C VAL A 105 -13.60 5.79 6.87
N ASP A 106 -12.80 4.76 7.14
CA ASP A 106 -12.96 3.46 6.50
C ASP A 106 -12.82 2.38 7.59
N PRO A 107 -13.87 1.61 7.87
CA PRO A 107 -13.83 0.56 8.91
C PRO A 107 -12.79 -0.53 8.60
N ARG A 108 -12.37 -0.66 7.35
CA ARG A 108 -11.34 -1.61 6.93
C ARG A 108 -9.98 -1.32 7.54
N ASP A 109 -9.69 -0.06 7.90
CA ASP A 109 -8.40 0.34 8.47
C ASP A 109 -8.10 -0.35 9.82
N THR A 110 -9.14 -0.76 10.57
CA THR A 110 -8.97 -1.47 11.85
C THR A 110 -8.44 -2.89 11.68
N ASN A 111 -8.75 -3.52 10.55
CA ASN A 111 -8.39 -4.89 10.25
C ASN A 111 -7.23 -4.99 9.25
N LEU A 112 -6.67 -3.83 8.86
CA LEU A 112 -5.56 -3.77 7.94
C LEU A 112 -4.26 -4.15 8.66
N ASP A 113 -3.74 -5.33 8.38
CA ASP A 113 -2.41 -5.72 8.85
C ASP A 113 -1.35 -4.93 8.08
N ARG A 114 -0.80 -3.92 8.75
CA ARG A 114 0.24 -3.05 8.18
C ARG A 114 1.62 -3.68 8.22
N ASP A 115 1.78 -4.73 9.03
CA ASP A 115 3.06 -5.39 9.28
C ASP A 115 3.21 -6.68 8.48
N ALA A 116 2.12 -7.19 7.86
CA ALA A 116 2.16 -8.39 7.01
C ALA A 116 2.92 -8.11 5.71
N PRO A 117 4.11 -8.68 5.53
CA PRO A 117 4.95 -8.36 4.36
C PRO A 117 4.37 -8.84 3.04
N ASP A 118 3.59 -9.92 3.02
CA ASP A 118 3.16 -10.65 1.81
C ASP A 118 1.65 -10.97 1.77
N GLY A 119 0.86 -10.23 2.51
CA GLY A 119 -0.56 -10.19 2.29
C GLY A 119 -1.45 -11.21 2.95
N LEU A 120 -0.97 -12.33 3.38
CA LEU A 120 -1.74 -13.26 4.21
C LEU A 120 -1.32 -13.13 5.66
N SER A 121 -2.31 -12.90 6.55
CA SER A 121 -2.07 -12.90 7.99
C SER A 121 -1.56 -14.27 8.46
N GLU A 122 -0.87 -14.28 9.61
CA GLU A 122 -0.43 -15.54 10.22
C GLU A 122 -1.57 -16.54 10.35
N GLY A 123 -1.31 -17.80 9.99
CA GLY A 123 -2.31 -18.87 10.01
C GLY A 123 -3.21 -18.97 8.78
N LEU A 124 -3.00 -18.12 7.77
CA LEU A 124 -3.64 -18.24 6.47
C LEU A 124 -2.66 -18.75 5.41
N ASP A 125 -3.21 -19.46 4.41
CA ASP A 125 -2.46 -19.92 3.24
C ASP A 125 -3.37 -19.87 2.00
N TRP A 126 -2.73 -19.93 0.83
CA TRP A 126 -3.44 -20.03 -0.44
C TRP A 126 -4.05 -21.44 -0.63
N ALA A 127 -5.37 -21.51 -0.78
CA ALA A 127 -6.02 -22.68 -1.37
C ALA A 127 -5.90 -22.62 -2.91
N MET A 128 -6.00 -21.42 -3.50
CA MET A 128 -5.77 -21.16 -4.93
C MET A 128 -5.09 -19.81 -5.09
N ARG A 129 -3.87 -19.84 -5.60
CA ARG A 129 -3.09 -18.61 -5.86
C ARG A 129 -3.63 -17.84 -7.06
N PRO A 130 -3.63 -16.50 -7.03
CA PRO A 130 -3.98 -15.70 -8.19
C PRO A 130 -2.94 -15.91 -9.31
N ARG A 131 -3.43 -15.97 -10.55
CA ARG A 131 -2.57 -15.90 -11.74
C ARG A 131 -2.60 -14.48 -12.26
N ILE A 132 -1.51 -13.75 -12.02
CA ILE A 132 -1.40 -12.35 -12.40
C ILE A 132 -0.68 -12.28 -13.75
N GLU A 133 -1.34 -11.65 -14.72
CA GLU A 133 -0.82 -11.44 -16.06
C GLU A 133 -0.48 -9.97 -16.29
N LEU A 134 0.36 -9.68 -17.25
CA LEU A 134 0.60 -8.31 -17.69
C LEU A 134 -0.63 -7.78 -18.42
N PRO A 135 -1.06 -6.54 -18.14
CA PRO A 135 -2.14 -5.91 -18.88
C PRO A 135 -1.83 -5.84 -20.37
N ASP A 136 -2.85 -6.04 -21.23
CA ASP A 136 -2.70 -5.91 -22.68
C ASP A 136 -2.21 -4.52 -23.10
N SER A 137 -2.57 -3.48 -22.30
CA SER A 137 -2.15 -2.09 -22.52
C SER A 137 -0.64 -1.86 -22.48
N VAL A 138 0.12 -2.75 -21.82
CA VAL A 138 1.58 -2.64 -21.69
C VAL A 138 2.33 -3.68 -22.52
N ARG A 139 1.64 -4.65 -23.13
CA ARG A 139 2.28 -5.61 -24.02
C ARG A 139 2.93 -4.88 -25.19
N GLY A 140 4.25 -5.05 -25.34
CA GLY A 140 5.05 -4.36 -26.36
C GLY A 140 5.38 -2.91 -26.07
N ARG A 141 5.13 -2.42 -24.86
CA ARG A 141 5.59 -1.11 -24.39
C ARG A 141 6.70 -1.28 -23.36
N TYR A 142 7.68 -0.36 -23.39
CA TYR A 142 8.76 -0.31 -22.37
C TYR A 142 8.24 0.23 -21.02
N VAL A 143 7.23 -0.41 -20.46
CA VAL A 143 6.89 -0.20 -19.03
C VAL A 143 7.65 -1.24 -18.25
N THR A 144 8.92 -0.99 -18.03
CA THR A 144 9.86 -1.96 -17.48
C THR A 144 9.55 -2.38 -16.06
N ARG A 145 8.72 -1.64 -15.34
CA ARG A 145 8.46 -1.94 -13.91
C ARG A 145 7.20 -1.25 -13.43
N ALA A 146 6.39 -2.01 -12.69
CA ALA A 146 5.28 -1.45 -11.93
C ALA A 146 5.13 -2.17 -10.59
N THR A 147 4.68 -1.43 -9.58
CA THR A 147 4.32 -1.96 -8.27
C THR A 147 2.86 -1.63 -8.01
N VAL A 148 2.07 -2.63 -7.67
CA VAL A 148 0.66 -2.50 -7.31
C VAL A 148 0.46 -3.05 -5.92
N THR A 149 -0.19 -2.28 -5.06
CA THR A 149 -0.69 -2.77 -3.77
C THR A 149 -2.21 -2.77 -3.80
N THR A 150 -2.79 -3.89 -3.42
CA THR A 150 -4.25 -4.08 -3.31
C THR A 150 -4.59 -4.56 -1.91
N SER A 151 -5.78 -4.25 -1.44
CA SER A 151 -6.36 -4.83 -0.23
C SER A 151 -7.68 -5.50 -0.54
N CYS A 152 -7.98 -6.63 0.10
CA CYS A 152 -9.23 -7.37 -0.07
C CYS A 152 -9.77 -7.82 1.28
N VAL A 153 -11.07 -8.06 1.36
CA VAL A 153 -11.71 -8.76 2.48
C VAL A 153 -11.80 -10.24 2.14
N VAL A 154 -11.46 -11.11 3.08
CA VAL A 154 -11.65 -12.55 2.96
C VAL A 154 -13.09 -12.90 3.36
N ALA A 155 -13.83 -13.54 2.48
CA ALA A 155 -15.14 -14.12 2.81
C ALA A 155 -14.99 -15.42 3.60
N GLU A 156 -16.03 -15.87 4.28
CA GLU A 156 -16.03 -17.16 5.00
C GLU A 156 -15.67 -18.36 4.11
N THR A 157 -15.97 -18.27 2.82
CA THR A 157 -15.62 -19.28 1.79
C THR A 157 -14.17 -19.24 1.36
N GLY A 158 -13.37 -18.32 1.89
CA GLY A 158 -12.00 -18.06 1.45
C GLY A 158 -11.90 -17.25 0.16
N ALA A 159 -13.02 -16.80 -0.43
CA ALA A 159 -12.99 -15.91 -1.58
C ALA A 159 -12.50 -14.52 -1.20
N LEU A 160 -11.78 -13.87 -2.10
CA LEU A 160 -11.39 -12.47 -1.94
C LEU A 160 -12.49 -11.56 -2.51
N THR A 161 -13.02 -10.67 -1.67
CA THR A 161 -14.08 -9.71 -2.00
C THR A 161 -13.63 -8.29 -1.68
N ASP A 162 -14.39 -7.30 -2.14
CA ASP A 162 -14.16 -5.88 -1.87
C ASP A 162 -12.70 -5.44 -2.07
N CYS A 163 -12.08 -5.97 -3.13
CA CYS A 163 -10.71 -5.65 -3.47
C CYS A 163 -10.58 -4.21 -3.97
N LEU A 164 -9.68 -3.45 -3.39
CA LEU A 164 -9.35 -2.09 -3.77
C LEU A 164 -7.88 -2.00 -4.22
N ILE A 165 -7.64 -1.18 -5.24
CA ILE A 165 -6.27 -0.78 -5.59
C ILE A 165 -5.87 0.29 -4.58
N GLU A 166 -4.92 -0.01 -3.71
CA GLU A 166 -4.41 0.94 -2.72
C GLU A 166 -3.39 1.89 -3.36
N SER A 167 -2.45 1.33 -4.12
CA SER A 167 -1.47 2.12 -4.88
C SER A 167 -1.08 1.42 -6.19
N GLU A 168 -0.71 2.21 -7.21
CA GLU A 168 -0.20 1.74 -8.49
C GLU A 168 0.90 2.69 -8.98
N HIS A 169 2.12 2.21 -9.14
CA HIS A 169 3.26 3.00 -9.61
C HIS A 169 4.07 2.27 -10.70
N PRO A 170 4.21 2.87 -11.89
CA PRO A 170 3.51 4.08 -12.35
C PRO A 170 2.02 3.81 -12.56
N GLY A 171 1.20 4.83 -12.29
CA GLY A 171 -0.26 4.71 -12.44
C GLY A 171 -0.74 4.90 -13.89
N GLY A 172 -1.94 4.38 -14.17
CA GLY A 172 -2.64 4.61 -15.44
C GLY A 172 -2.35 3.58 -16.54
N PHE A 173 -1.62 2.53 -16.26
CA PHE A 173 -1.32 1.45 -17.22
C PHE A 173 -2.24 0.22 -17.06
N GLY A 174 -3.03 0.20 -16.00
CA GLY A 174 -4.03 -0.85 -15.76
C GLY A 174 -3.53 -2.08 -15.01
N HIS A 175 -2.31 -2.04 -14.48
CA HIS A 175 -1.75 -3.13 -13.67
C HIS A 175 -2.64 -3.43 -12.46
N GLY A 176 -3.12 -2.40 -11.75
CA GLY A 176 -4.00 -2.55 -10.60
C GLY A 176 -5.30 -3.26 -10.95
N ARG A 177 -5.92 -2.93 -12.10
CA ARG A 177 -7.13 -3.61 -12.56
C ARG A 177 -6.89 -5.08 -12.87
N GLU A 178 -5.73 -5.40 -13.45
CA GLU A 178 -5.35 -6.78 -13.74
C GLU A 178 -5.16 -7.59 -12.47
N VAL A 179 -4.44 -7.02 -11.47
CA VAL A 179 -4.28 -7.65 -10.17
C VAL A 179 -5.63 -7.93 -9.53
N VAL A 180 -6.52 -6.94 -9.44
CA VAL A 180 -7.86 -7.12 -8.86
C VAL A 180 -8.67 -8.17 -9.62
N ARG A 181 -8.57 -8.21 -10.96
CA ARG A 181 -9.22 -9.24 -11.78
C ARG A 181 -8.73 -10.64 -11.42
N SER A 182 -7.42 -10.80 -11.30
CA SER A 182 -6.79 -12.09 -10.96
C SER A 182 -7.15 -12.56 -9.55
N LEU A 183 -7.30 -11.64 -8.59
CA LEU A 183 -7.67 -11.96 -7.21
C LEU A 183 -9.08 -12.54 -7.09
N ARG A 184 -10.00 -12.28 -8.03
CA ARG A 184 -11.37 -12.85 -8.01
C ARG A 184 -11.39 -14.38 -8.05
N THR A 185 -10.40 -15.00 -8.67
CA THR A 185 -10.29 -16.47 -8.76
C THR A 185 -9.49 -17.07 -7.61
N ALA A 186 -8.75 -16.23 -6.87
CA ALA A 186 -7.95 -16.69 -5.75
C ALA A 186 -8.81 -17.16 -4.58
N ARG A 187 -8.27 -18.07 -3.79
CA ARG A 187 -8.93 -18.58 -2.58
C ARG A 187 -7.89 -18.72 -1.47
N VAL A 188 -8.30 -18.33 -0.28
CA VAL A 188 -7.53 -18.45 0.95
C VAL A 188 -8.12 -19.59 1.79
N ARG A 189 -7.30 -20.27 2.55
CA ARG A 189 -7.70 -21.25 3.55
C ARG A 189 -7.07 -20.95 4.89
N SER A 190 -7.71 -21.34 5.96
CA SER A 190 -7.10 -21.39 7.27
C SER A 190 -6.17 -22.59 7.38
N LEU A 191 -5.05 -22.43 8.06
CA LEU A 191 -4.14 -23.51 8.43
C LEU A 191 -4.59 -24.21 9.72
N THR A 192 -5.42 -23.55 10.51
CA THR A 192 -5.93 -24.06 11.78
C THR A 192 -7.44 -23.81 11.88
N PRO A 193 -8.24 -24.75 12.43
CA PRO A 193 -9.69 -24.60 12.53
C PRO A 193 -10.16 -23.39 13.37
N GLU A 194 -9.30 -22.90 14.25
CA GLU A 194 -9.62 -21.80 15.17
C GLU A 194 -9.61 -20.43 14.49
N ILE A 195 -8.99 -20.32 13.31
CA ILE A 195 -8.90 -19.06 12.58
C ILE A 195 -10.08 -18.92 11.63
N SER A 196 -10.99 -18.00 11.95
CA SER A 196 -12.06 -17.60 11.04
C SER A 196 -11.52 -16.86 9.83
N LEU A 197 -11.98 -17.21 8.64
CA LEU A 197 -11.64 -16.53 7.39
C LEU A 197 -12.42 -15.23 7.21
N GLY A 198 -13.69 -15.22 7.61
CA GLY A 198 -14.61 -14.12 7.33
C GLY A 198 -14.18 -12.80 7.95
N GLY A 199 -14.16 -11.73 7.14
CA GLY A 199 -13.88 -10.37 7.57
C GLY A 199 -12.40 -10.02 7.74
N GLN A 200 -11.48 -10.99 7.57
CA GLN A 200 -10.04 -10.67 7.61
C GLN A 200 -9.66 -9.81 6.41
N MET A 201 -8.77 -8.85 6.66
CA MET A 201 -8.19 -8.02 5.62
C MET A 201 -6.84 -8.59 5.18
N VAL A 202 -6.66 -8.68 3.88
CA VAL A 202 -5.38 -9.11 3.28
C VAL A 202 -4.90 -8.03 2.30
N THR A 203 -3.60 -7.82 2.28
CA THR A 203 -2.96 -6.80 1.44
C THR A 203 -1.90 -7.48 0.58
N PHE A 204 -1.92 -7.25 -0.72
CA PHE A 204 -0.98 -7.85 -1.66
C PHE A 204 -0.19 -6.78 -2.38
N THR A 205 1.11 -6.95 -2.45
CA THR A 205 1.98 -6.15 -3.31
C THR A 205 2.54 -7.01 -4.42
N VAL A 206 2.24 -6.61 -5.66
CA VAL A 206 2.71 -7.25 -6.88
C VAL A 206 3.72 -6.34 -7.56
N ASN A 207 4.89 -6.88 -7.85
CA ASN A 207 5.91 -6.21 -8.63
C ASN A 207 5.93 -6.83 -10.04
N PHE A 208 5.72 -6.00 -11.03
CA PHE A 208 5.90 -6.35 -12.43
C PHE A 208 7.31 -5.93 -12.83
N SER A 209 8.06 -6.82 -13.45
CA SER A 209 9.39 -6.55 -14.03
C SER A 209 9.49 -7.27 -15.35
N ASP A 210 10.09 -6.63 -16.36
CA ASP A 210 10.57 -7.34 -17.52
C ASP A 210 11.81 -8.15 -17.10
N GLU A 211 11.77 -9.46 -17.24
CA GLU A 211 12.97 -10.31 -17.21
C GLU A 211 13.67 -10.27 -18.55
#